data_92a6045a1036cf848a3b98518485ebbe
#
_entry.id   92a6045a1036cf848a3b98518485ebbe
#
_cell.length_a   1.000
_cell.length_b   1.000
_cell.length_c   1.000
_cell.angle_alpha   90.00
_cell.angle_beta   90.00
_cell.angle_gamma   90.00
#
_symmetry.space_group_name_H-M   'P 1'
#
loop_
_entity.id
_entity.type
_entity.pdbx_description
1 polymer ?
#
loop_
_entity_poly.entity_id
_entity_poly.type
_entity_poly.pdbx_seq_one_letter_code
_entity_poly.pdbx_strand_id
1 'polypeptide(L)'
;MKRLEELGIGRPSTYASIIKTLKDREYVIIDKKRFFPTDTGDIVNKFLTEHFAQYVDYNFTAKLEDKLDEIANGEREWVPVLDEFWHGFHQQVEEKQSIPRQEITQEALDEACPKCSKPLAIRLG
;
A
#
# COMPACT_ATOMS: atom_id res chain seq x y z
N MET A 1 3.57 -13.69 8.50
CA MET A 1 3.87 -12.98 9.77
C MET A 1 5.35 -13.05 10.15
N LYS A 2 5.96 -14.19 10.06
CA LYS A 2 7.40 -14.34 10.41
C LYS A 2 8.31 -13.37 9.64
N ARG A 3 8.04 -13.17 8.34
CA ARG A 3 8.80 -12.22 7.53
C ARG A 3 8.63 -10.77 7.98
N LEU A 4 7.44 -10.40 8.42
CA LEU A 4 7.18 -9.06 8.97
C LEU A 4 7.95 -8.84 10.27
N GLU A 5 7.99 -9.85 11.14
CA GLU A 5 8.78 -9.80 12.38
C GLU A 5 10.27 -9.61 12.07
N GLU A 6 10.81 -10.35 11.11
CA GLU A 6 12.21 -10.23 10.68
C GLU A 6 12.55 -8.83 10.15
N LEU A 7 11.59 -8.17 9.50
CA LEU A 7 11.75 -6.83 8.98
C LEU A 7 11.48 -5.73 10.02
N GLY A 8 11.02 -6.09 11.21
CA GLY A 8 10.64 -5.12 12.25
C GLY A 8 9.33 -4.39 11.97
N ILE A 9 8.47 -4.96 11.14
CA ILE A 9 7.19 -4.39 10.75
C ILE A 9 6.06 -5.06 11.51
N GLY A 10 5.15 -4.24 12.07
CA GLY A 10 4.05 -4.71 12.89
C GLY A 10 4.49 -5.08 14.30
N ARG A 11 3.50 -5.34 15.13
CA ARG A 11 3.70 -5.80 16.51
C ARG A 11 2.71 -6.94 16.78
N PRO A 12 2.93 -7.79 17.78
CA PRO A 12 1.99 -8.89 18.06
C PRO A 12 0.53 -8.45 18.19
N SER A 13 0.31 -7.28 18.76
CA SER A 13 -1.03 -6.71 18.93
C SER A 13 -1.69 -6.23 17.63
N THR A 14 -0.94 -6.01 16.56
CA THR A 14 -1.44 -5.44 15.31
C THR A 14 -1.57 -6.42 14.16
N TYR A 15 -0.90 -7.57 14.20
CA TYR A 15 -0.91 -8.51 13.08
C TYR A 15 -2.30 -9.01 12.70
N ALA A 16 -3.14 -9.34 13.69
CA ALA A 16 -4.50 -9.83 13.42
C ALA A 16 -5.36 -8.78 12.73
N SER A 17 -5.25 -7.51 13.14
CA SER A 17 -6.01 -6.41 12.52
C SER A 17 -5.51 -6.09 11.11
N ILE A 18 -4.21 -6.17 10.86
CA ILE A 18 -3.62 -5.98 9.53
C ILE A 18 -4.17 -7.04 8.57
N ILE A 19 -4.12 -8.30 8.97
CA ILE A 19 -4.62 -9.43 8.16
C ILE A 19 -6.12 -9.27 7.90
N LYS A 20 -6.89 -8.90 8.92
CA LYS A 20 -8.32 -8.66 8.78
C LYS A 20 -8.59 -7.55 7.77
N THR A 21 -7.88 -6.45 7.84
CA THR A 21 -8.03 -5.33 6.91
C THR A 21 -7.75 -5.75 5.46
N LEU A 22 -6.69 -6.52 5.22
CA LEU A 22 -6.37 -7.02 3.89
C LEU A 22 -7.48 -7.89 3.31
N LYS A 23 -8.10 -8.73 4.15
CA LYS A 23 -9.25 -9.55 3.74
C LYS A 23 -10.50 -8.72 3.49
N ASP A 24 -10.84 -7.82 4.40
CA ASP A 24 -12.06 -7.00 4.33
C ASP A 24 -12.04 -6.08 3.10
N ARG A 25 -10.87 -5.63 2.69
CA ARG A 25 -10.69 -4.81 1.47
C ARG A 25 -10.51 -5.64 0.20
N GLU A 26 -10.57 -6.96 0.33
CA GLU A 26 -10.40 -7.89 -0.80
C GLU A 26 -9.06 -7.75 -1.52
N TYR A 27 -8.01 -7.32 -0.83
CA TYR A 27 -6.66 -7.26 -1.39
C TYR A 27 -6.00 -8.64 -1.45
N VAL A 28 -6.39 -9.54 -0.55
CA VAL A 28 -5.92 -10.93 -0.52
C VAL A 28 -7.07 -11.89 -0.25
N ILE A 29 -6.90 -13.12 -0.73
CA ILE A 29 -7.76 -14.27 -0.40
C ILE A 29 -6.93 -15.21 0.45
N ILE A 30 -7.52 -15.81 1.47
CA ILE A 30 -6.87 -16.83 2.29
C ILE A 30 -7.45 -18.18 1.93
N ASP A 31 -6.60 -19.08 1.45
CA ASP A 31 -6.93 -20.47 1.19
C ASP A 31 -5.87 -21.36 1.83
N LYS A 32 -6.33 -22.36 2.60
CA LYS A 32 -5.45 -23.30 3.31
C LYS A 32 -4.33 -22.60 4.10
N LYS A 33 -4.68 -21.52 4.79
CA LYS A 33 -3.77 -20.68 5.59
C LYS A 33 -2.68 -19.96 4.76
N ARG A 34 -2.87 -19.84 3.46
CA ARG A 34 -1.97 -19.09 2.56
C ARG A 34 -2.66 -17.86 1.99
N PHE A 35 -1.89 -16.82 1.77
CA PHE A 35 -2.36 -15.58 1.16
C PHE A 35 -2.18 -15.63 -0.35
N PHE A 36 -3.24 -15.29 -1.07
CA PHE A 36 -3.20 -15.12 -2.52
C PHE A 36 -3.61 -13.69 -2.85
N PRO A 37 -2.77 -12.90 -3.54
CA PRO A 37 -3.16 -11.55 -3.93
C PRO A 37 -4.31 -11.59 -4.94
N THR A 38 -5.22 -10.62 -4.83
CA THR A 38 -6.31 -10.42 -5.79
C THR A 38 -5.88 -9.40 -6.85
N ASP A 39 -6.68 -9.26 -7.92
CA ASP A 39 -6.44 -8.22 -8.92
C ASP A 39 -6.50 -6.82 -8.30
N THR A 40 -7.45 -6.59 -7.39
CA THR A 40 -7.54 -5.33 -6.63
C THR A 40 -6.27 -5.10 -5.80
N GLY A 41 -5.79 -6.13 -5.11
CA GLY A 41 -4.56 -6.04 -4.33
C GLY A 41 -3.34 -5.72 -5.18
N ASP A 42 -3.21 -6.34 -6.34
CA ASP A 42 -2.11 -6.09 -7.27
C ASP A 42 -2.13 -4.65 -7.80
N ILE A 43 -3.31 -4.14 -8.15
CA ILE A 43 -3.47 -2.76 -8.63
C ILE A 43 -3.11 -1.74 -7.55
N VAL A 44 -3.60 -1.93 -6.33
CA VAL A 44 -3.30 -1.05 -5.20
C VAL A 44 -1.79 -1.09 -4.89
N ASN A 45 -1.19 -2.27 -4.86
CA ASN A 45 0.24 -2.43 -4.62
C ASN A 45 1.08 -1.74 -5.69
N LYS A 46 0.72 -1.89 -6.96
CA LYS A 46 1.39 -1.22 -8.07
C LYS A 46 1.31 0.30 -7.95
N PHE A 47 0.12 0.82 -7.69
CA PHE A 47 -0.09 2.26 -7.50
C PHE A 47 0.76 2.82 -6.35
N LEU A 48 0.73 2.17 -5.20
CA LEU A 48 1.49 2.60 -4.03
C LEU A 48 3.00 2.51 -4.27
N THR A 49 3.46 1.46 -4.93
CA THR A 49 4.87 1.26 -5.24
C THR A 49 5.40 2.29 -6.23
N GLU A 50 4.59 2.70 -7.21
CA GLU A 50 4.96 3.70 -8.21
C GLU A 50 4.89 5.14 -7.68
N HIS A 51 3.86 5.46 -6.89
CA HIS A 51 3.56 6.85 -6.48
C HIS A 51 3.89 7.18 -5.03
N PHE A 52 4.00 6.17 -4.17
CA PHE A 52 4.28 6.33 -2.76
C PHE A 52 5.41 5.39 -2.31
N ALA A 53 6.39 5.15 -3.18
CA ALA A 53 7.49 4.21 -2.94
C ALA A 53 8.18 4.40 -1.60
N GLN A 54 8.39 5.65 -1.19
CA GLN A 54 9.02 6.00 0.09
C GLN A 54 8.25 5.46 1.29
N TYR A 55 6.90 5.48 1.22
CA TYR A 55 6.03 5.11 2.33
C TYR A 55 5.72 3.62 2.38
N VAL A 56 5.91 2.89 1.29
CA VAL A 56 5.76 1.42 1.25
C VAL A 56 7.10 0.70 1.39
N ASP A 57 8.19 1.44 1.55
CA ASP A 57 9.50 0.86 1.83
C ASP A 57 9.50 0.18 3.21
N TYR A 58 10.03 -1.03 3.28
CA TYR A 58 10.05 -1.80 4.52
C TYR A 58 10.87 -1.12 5.62
N ASN A 59 12.00 -0.54 5.27
CA ASN A 59 12.84 0.17 6.22
C ASN A 59 12.15 1.42 6.77
N PHE A 60 11.41 2.14 5.93
CA PHE A 60 10.63 3.30 6.36
C PHE A 60 9.60 2.90 7.41
N THR A 61 8.82 1.86 7.14
CA THR A 61 7.80 1.36 8.07
C THR A 61 8.43 0.91 9.40
N ALA A 62 9.51 0.14 9.33
CA ALA A 62 10.21 -0.33 10.52
C ALA A 62 10.73 0.83 11.38
N LYS A 63 11.35 1.83 10.76
CA LYS A 63 11.84 3.02 11.47
C LYS A 63 10.73 3.85 12.09
N LEU A 64 9.61 4.01 11.37
CA LEU A 64 8.46 4.74 11.91
C LEU A 64 7.87 4.01 13.13
N GLU A 65 7.74 2.70 13.05
CA GLU A 65 7.25 1.91 14.18
C GLU A 65 8.20 1.98 15.39
N ASP A 66 9.52 2.00 15.17
CA ASP A 66 10.49 2.21 16.24
C ASP A 66 10.33 3.57 16.91
N LYS A 67 10.10 4.63 16.14
CA LYS A 67 9.80 5.96 16.68
C LYS A 67 8.52 5.97 17.49
N LEU A 68 7.49 5.26 17.04
CA LEU A 68 6.23 5.14 17.78
C LEU A 68 6.42 4.38 19.11
N ASP A 69 7.26 3.36 19.14
CA ASP A 69 7.63 2.67 20.38
C ASP A 69 8.38 3.60 21.35
N GLU A 70 9.28 4.43 20.85
CA GLU A 70 9.98 5.44 21.66
C GLU A 70 8.99 6.45 22.25
N ILE A 71 7.98 6.86 21.49
CA ILE A 71 6.90 7.73 21.98
C ILE A 71 6.13 7.04 23.11
N ALA A 72 5.76 5.78 22.92
CA ALA A 72 5.04 4.99 23.92
C ALA A 72 5.82 4.82 25.22
N ASN A 73 7.16 4.75 25.14
CA ASN A 73 8.04 4.65 26.30
C ASN A 73 8.41 6.01 26.92
N GLY A 74 7.92 7.12 26.39
CA GLY A 74 8.23 8.45 26.89
C GLY A 74 9.60 8.99 26.51
N GLU A 75 10.29 8.34 25.57
CA GLU A 75 11.64 8.72 25.11
C GLU A 75 11.64 9.77 24.01
N ARG A 76 10.49 9.99 23.38
CA ARG A 76 10.36 10.91 22.24
C ARG A 76 8.98 11.56 22.25
N GLU A 77 8.91 12.83 21.85
CA GLU A 77 7.64 13.54 21.68
C GLU A 77 6.95 13.14 20.38
N TRP A 78 5.61 13.00 20.40
CA TRP A 78 4.85 12.54 19.25
C TRP A 78 4.59 13.63 18.20
N VAL A 79 4.46 14.90 18.62
CA VAL A 79 4.09 16.00 17.71
C VAL A 79 5.14 16.21 16.62
N PRO A 80 6.46 16.32 16.90
CA PRO A 80 7.46 16.45 15.85
C PRO A 80 7.51 15.28 14.88
N VAL A 81 7.30 14.05 15.36
CA VAL A 81 7.30 12.85 14.52
C VAL A 81 6.16 12.86 13.52
N LEU A 82 4.94 13.19 13.97
CA LEU A 82 3.77 13.28 13.10
C LEU A 82 3.85 14.47 12.15
N ASP A 83 4.38 15.59 12.60
CA ASP A 83 4.55 16.78 11.77
C ASP A 83 5.50 16.52 10.60
N GLU A 84 6.66 15.92 10.87
CA GLU A 84 7.62 15.52 9.85
C GLU A 84 7.02 14.57 8.83
N PHE A 85 6.30 13.55 9.30
CA PHE A 85 5.61 12.59 8.44
C PHE A 85 4.55 13.29 7.57
N TRP A 86 3.72 14.12 8.17
CA TRP A 86 2.59 14.76 7.51
C TRP A 86 3.01 15.71 6.40
N HIS A 87 4.05 16.51 6.58
CA HIS A 87 4.51 17.45 5.56
C HIS A 87 4.86 16.78 4.24
N GLY A 88 5.69 15.76 4.28
CA GLY A 88 6.07 15.03 3.08
C GLY A 88 4.92 14.23 2.49
N PHE A 89 4.16 13.56 3.33
CA PHE A 89 3.04 12.72 2.91
C PHE A 89 1.91 13.54 2.28
N HIS A 90 1.51 14.62 2.93
CA HIS A 90 0.44 15.50 2.45
C HIS A 90 0.77 16.10 1.08
N GLN A 91 1.99 16.59 0.91
CA GLN A 91 2.45 17.11 -0.38
C GLN A 91 2.33 16.05 -1.48
N GLN A 92 2.75 14.83 -1.19
CA GLN A 92 2.70 13.74 -2.16
C GLN A 92 1.26 13.34 -2.49
N VAL A 93 0.36 13.33 -1.51
CA VAL A 93 -1.07 13.07 -1.74
C VAL A 93 -1.65 14.14 -2.68
N GLU A 94 -1.35 15.42 -2.46
CA GLU A 94 -1.82 16.50 -3.33
C GLU A 94 -1.32 16.36 -4.76
N GLU A 95 -0.05 16.00 -4.95
CA GLU A 95 0.53 15.77 -6.28
C GLU A 95 -0.14 14.62 -7.02
N LYS A 96 -0.61 13.60 -6.30
CA LYS A 96 -1.21 12.39 -6.90
C LYS A 96 -2.73 12.47 -7.07
N GLN A 97 -3.38 13.51 -6.58
CA GLN A 97 -4.84 13.67 -6.74
C GLN A 97 -5.28 13.84 -8.19
N SER A 98 -4.40 14.32 -9.06
CA SER A 98 -4.69 14.52 -10.47
C SER A 98 -4.63 13.24 -11.32
N ILE A 99 -4.21 12.12 -10.76
CA ILE A 99 -4.09 10.87 -11.50
C ILE A 99 -5.48 10.32 -11.80
N PRO A 100 -5.85 10.12 -13.09
CA PRO A 100 -7.15 9.58 -13.44
C PRO A 100 -7.29 8.13 -12.95
N ARG A 101 -8.48 7.78 -12.48
CA ARG A 101 -8.79 6.41 -12.08
C ARG A 101 -8.48 5.40 -13.20
N GLN A 102 -8.69 5.80 -14.43
CA GLN A 102 -8.46 4.94 -15.59
C GLN A 102 -7.01 4.49 -15.74
N GLU A 103 -6.05 5.33 -15.42
CA GLU A 103 -4.64 4.95 -15.44
C GLU A 103 -4.30 3.86 -14.42
N ILE A 104 -5.02 3.86 -13.30
CA ILE A 104 -4.79 2.92 -12.20
C ILE A 104 -5.48 1.58 -12.48
N THR A 105 -6.72 1.63 -13.02
CA THR A 105 -7.60 0.46 -13.14
C THR A 105 -7.61 -0.18 -14.51
N GLN A 106 -6.92 0.39 -15.48
CA GLN A 106 -6.85 -0.13 -16.85
C GLN A 106 -5.41 -0.53 -17.20
N GLU A 107 -5.31 -1.65 -17.89
CA GLU A 107 -4.05 -2.12 -18.47
C GLU A 107 -4.23 -2.23 -19.98
N ALA A 108 -3.42 -1.50 -20.75
CA ALA A 108 -3.48 -1.55 -22.21
C ALA A 108 -2.93 -2.89 -22.72
N LEU A 109 -3.65 -3.48 -23.66
CA LEU A 109 -3.23 -4.70 -24.34
C LEU A 109 -2.60 -4.37 -25.69
N ASP A 110 -1.71 -5.24 -26.17
CA ASP A 110 -1.10 -5.12 -27.50
C ASP A 110 -2.06 -5.48 -28.65
N GLU A 111 -3.31 -5.84 -28.33
CA GLU A 111 -4.32 -6.21 -29.29
C GLU A 111 -5.18 -5.01 -29.68
N ALA A 112 -5.50 -4.91 -30.98
CA ALA A 112 -6.39 -3.88 -31.49
C ALA A 112 -7.84 -4.36 -31.50
N CYS A 113 -8.77 -3.44 -31.26
CA CYS A 113 -10.20 -3.72 -31.37
C CYS A 113 -10.55 -4.09 -32.83
N PRO A 114 -11.25 -5.21 -33.08
CA PRO A 114 -11.63 -5.60 -34.44
C PRO A 114 -12.62 -4.64 -35.10
N LYS A 115 -13.30 -3.78 -34.33
CA LYS A 115 -14.29 -2.84 -34.87
C LYS A 115 -13.73 -1.45 -35.16
N CYS A 116 -12.84 -0.94 -34.28
CA CYS A 116 -12.37 0.44 -34.37
C CYS A 116 -10.86 0.59 -34.44
N SER A 117 -10.11 -0.52 -34.40
CA SER A 117 -8.64 -0.59 -34.44
C SER A 117 -7.92 0.15 -33.29
N LYS A 118 -8.64 0.59 -32.27
CA LYS A 118 -8.04 1.17 -31.08
C LYS A 118 -7.53 0.07 -30.14
N PRO A 119 -6.49 0.36 -29.34
CA PRO A 119 -5.98 -0.64 -28.39
C PRO A 119 -7.07 -1.10 -27.42
N LEU A 120 -7.10 -2.39 -27.14
CA LEU A 120 -7.92 -2.96 -26.09
C LEU A 120 -7.26 -2.76 -24.72
N ALA A 121 -8.06 -2.68 -23.68
CA ALA A 121 -7.59 -2.54 -22.31
C ALA A 121 -8.35 -3.48 -21.37
N ILE A 122 -7.62 -4.01 -20.36
CA ILE A 122 -8.21 -4.73 -19.26
C ILE A 122 -8.62 -3.70 -18.19
N ARG A 123 -9.87 -3.76 -17.75
CA ARG A 123 -10.41 -2.87 -16.72
C ARG A 123 -10.77 -3.66 -15.48
N LEU A 124 -10.50 -3.08 -14.32
CA LEU A 124 -11.03 -3.57 -13.06
C LEU A 124 -12.51 -3.18 -12.97
N GLY A 125 -13.36 -4.18 -12.94
CA GLY A 125 -14.82 -4.01 -12.84
C GLY A 125 -15.30 -3.76 -11.42
#